data_4d13fcbcaefdea719ff3256e11098dd4
#
_entry.id   4d13fcbcaefdea719ff3256e11098dd4
#
_cell.length_a   1.000
_cell.length_b   1.000
_cell.length_c   1.000
_cell.angle_alpha   90.00
_cell.angle_beta   90.00
_cell.angle_gamma   90.00
#
_symmetry.space_group_name_H-M   'P 1'
#
loop_
_entity.id
_entity.type
_entity.pdbx_description
1 polymer ?
#
loop_
_entity_poly.entity_id
_entity_poly.type
_entity_poly.pdbx_seq_one_letter_code
_entity_poly.pdbx_strand_id
1 'polypeptide(L)'
;MPNRQLKFKWLRLLFIIVLFIGICFRVINIDKKVYWHDEAYTSLRIAGYTMKEFAQGAYAHPDSSIKYLQTFQQFKPGSQLRDTIHSLAVEDSQHPPLYYVLLRFWVELFGNHVTTIRSLSILFSFLAFPCMYWLCWELFQSPLVAWVAIALLAVSPVHVLFAQEARQYALWTVTILAASASLLRAMRLNTKWNWIAYAVTLSASLYTFFLSGLLAIGHGIYVFVIEKYRLSKKAIAYLFSWSLGFLIFVPWILSLIQNYSMFQMTTGWTNNSLSLFIFSRRWLLNLGHIFFDLGLEKDPEFMAIYFILLVLIVYAFYFLIRHAPLKVWLFVVTLIGATTLPLLLPDLIKGGQRSIVPRYLFPCYLGVQLAVAYLVSQKISKPKLFWQTIWQAIAVLLILGGIISCTISSQANTWWIKEISYSNPQVAAVLNRANRPLIIATNGCINNGNLLSLSYLLEPKVRLRLVDIAPLAQVPQNSGDTFIYGDCTEPVRDSITKKKGYKLEPILPYLWQLKSRD
;
A
#
# COMPACT_ATOMS: atom_id res chain seq x y z
N MET A 1 7.56 4.02 46.85
CA MET A 1 7.88 3.14 45.71
C MET A 1 6.70 2.33 45.16
N PRO A 2 5.64 1.99 45.87
CA PRO A 2 4.51 1.18 45.33
C PRO A 2 3.73 1.88 44.21
N ASN A 3 3.55 3.20 44.21
CA ASN A 3 2.80 3.94 43.21
C ASN A 3 3.43 3.96 41.78
N ARG A 4 4.76 3.79 41.65
CA ARG A 4 5.43 3.72 40.32
C ARG A 4 5.21 2.36 39.67
N GLN A 5 5.21 1.27 40.42
CA GLN A 5 4.98 -0.08 39.88
C GLN A 5 3.53 -0.29 39.48
N LEU A 6 2.54 0.26 40.21
CA LEU A 6 1.14 0.24 39.82
C LEU A 6 0.90 1.04 38.54
N LYS A 7 1.42 2.26 38.41
CA LYS A 7 1.31 3.06 37.17
C LYS A 7 1.86 2.33 35.93
N PHE A 8 2.97 1.59 36.10
CA PHE A 8 3.54 0.81 34.99
C PHE A 8 2.68 -0.40 34.58
N LYS A 9 1.99 -1.04 35.53
CA LYS A 9 1.06 -2.16 35.23
C LYS A 9 -0.15 -1.71 34.43
N TRP A 10 -0.79 -0.61 34.83
CA TRP A 10 -1.95 -0.05 34.12
C TRP A 10 -1.60 0.43 32.70
N LEU A 11 -0.44 1.04 32.54
CA LEU A 11 0.02 1.49 31.22
C LEU A 11 0.27 0.30 30.28
N ARG A 12 0.86 -0.79 30.79
CA ARG A 12 1.03 -2.03 29.99
C ARG A 12 -0.30 -2.64 29.60
N LEU A 13 -1.25 -2.70 30.51
CA LEU A 13 -2.59 -3.21 30.23
C LEU A 13 -3.27 -2.38 29.11
N LEU A 14 -3.18 -1.06 29.20
CA LEU A 14 -3.69 -0.17 28.16
C LEU A 14 -3.06 -0.46 26.79
N PHE A 15 -1.74 -0.61 26.71
CA PHE A 15 -1.07 -0.95 25.46
C PHE A 15 -1.49 -2.32 24.91
N ILE A 16 -1.69 -3.31 25.76
CA ILE A 16 -2.18 -4.64 25.36
C ILE A 16 -3.60 -4.53 24.80
N ILE A 17 -4.48 -3.75 25.44
CA ILE A 17 -5.85 -3.50 24.96
C ILE A 17 -5.82 -2.81 23.58
N VAL A 18 -5.01 -1.76 23.41
CA VAL A 18 -4.87 -1.06 22.12
C VAL A 18 -4.32 -1.98 21.04
N LEU A 19 -3.34 -2.83 21.36
CA LEU A 19 -2.80 -3.83 20.45
C LEU A 19 -3.90 -4.83 20.04
N PHE A 20 -4.68 -5.34 20.99
CA PHE A 20 -5.78 -6.25 20.71
C PHE A 20 -6.84 -5.61 19.80
N ILE A 21 -7.24 -4.36 20.08
CA ILE A 21 -8.15 -3.58 19.23
C ILE A 21 -7.58 -3.44 17.81
N GLY A 22 -6.28 -3.12 17.68
CA GLY A 22 -5.61 -3.02 16.39
C GLY A 22 -5.54 -4.35 15.62
N ILE A 23 -5.40 -5.48 16.32
CA ILE A 23 -5.51 -6.83 15.74
C ILE A 23 -6.93 -7.06 15.22
N CYS A 24 -7.95 -6.74 16.02
CA CYS A 24 -9.35 -6.87 15.63
C CYS A 24 -9.67 -6.07 14.34
N PHE A 25 -9.20 -4.82 14.23
CA PHE A 25 -9.42 -4.02 13.03
C PHE A 25 -8.81 -4.60 11.75
N ARG A 26 -7.75 -5.38 11.86
CA ARG A 26 -7.14 -6.05 10.71
C ARG A 26 -7.93 -7.27 10.22
N VAL A 27 -8.71 -7.88 11.11
CA VAL A 27 -9.48 -9.11 10.81
C VAL A 27 -10.95 -8.79 10.49
N ILE A 28 -11.55 -7.79 11.16
CA ILE A 28 -12.95 -7.46 10.98
C ILE A 28 -13.22 -6.98 9.55
N ASN A 29 -14.28 -7.53 8.92
CA ASN A 29 -14.76 -7.14 7.59
C ASN A 29 -13.67 -7.19 6.52
N ILE A 30 -12.81 -8.19 6.57
CA ILE A 30 -11.66 -8.37 5.66
C ILE A 30 -12.08 -8.41 4.18
N ASP A 31 -13.25 -8.95 3.87
CA ASP A 31 -13.81 -9.11 2.52
C ASP A 31 -14.76 -7.97 2.09
N LYS A 32 -15.13 -7.08 3.02
CA LYS A 32 -16.17 -6.08 2.78
C LYS A 32 -15.77 -5.02 1.76
N LYS A 33 -14.51 -4.52 1.83
CA LYS A 33 -14.03 -3.54 0.86
C LYS A 33 -13.83 -4.16 -0.51
N VAL A 34 -14.18 -3.41 -1.55
CA VAL A 34 -13.99 -3.83 -2.95
C VAL A 34 -12.61 -4.48 -3.15
N TYR A 35 -12.61 -5.62 -3.84
CA TYR A 35 -11.39 -6.28 -4.30
C TYR A 35 -10.88 -5.50 -5.52
N TRP A 36 -9.98 -4.54 -5.28
CA TRP A 36 -9.63 -3.54 -6.26
C TRP A 36 -8.65 -4.03 -7.33
N HIS A 37 -8.43 -3.21 -8.35
CA HIS A 37 -7.69 -3.62 -9.54
C HIS A 37 -6.29 -4.18 -9.27
N ASP A 38 -5.55 -3.63 -8.31
CA ASP A 38 -4.21 -4.14 -7.96
C ASP A 38 -4.29 -5.54 -7.29
N GLU A 39 -5.32 -5.81 -6.48
CA GLU A 39 -5.55 -7.13 -5.91
C GLU A 39 -5.98 -8.13 -6.98
N ALA A 40 -6.81 -7.70 -7.95
CA ALA A 40 -7.18 -8.52 -9.10
C ALA A 40 -5.96 -8.88 -9.98
N TYR A 41 -5.05 -7.93 -10.19
CA TYR A 41 -3.76 -8.24 -10.82
C TYR A 41 -2.92 -9.19 -9.98
N THR A 42 -2.90 -9.05 -8.66
CA THR A 42 -2.19 -10.00 -7.78
C THR A 42 -2.72 -11.42 -7.99
N SER A 43 -4.05 -11.62 -7.98
CA SER A 43 -4.67 -12.93 -8.24
C SER A 43 -4.33 -13.48 -9.62
N LEU A 44 -4.36 -12.62 -10.65
CA LEU A 44 -3.96 -13.01 -12.00
C LEU A 44 -2.51 -13.54 -12.05
N ARG A 45 -1.57 -12.83 -11.38
CA ARG A 45 -0.14 -13.20 -11.33
C ARG A 45 0.08 -14.51 -10.59
N ILE A 46 -0.50 -14.67 -9.40
CA ILE A 46 -0.35 -15.93 -8.63
C ILE A 46 -1.04 -17.11 -9.32
N ALA A 47 -2.09 -16.86 -10.10
CA ALA A 47 -2.75 -17.87 -10.92
C ALA A 47 -1.87 -18.36 -12.10
N GLY A 48 -0.80 -17.61 -12.43
CA GLY A 48 0.14 -17.97 -13.49
C GLY A 48 -0.22 -17.41 -14.86
N TYR A 49 -1.11 -16.43 -14.93
CA TYR A 49 -1.47 -15.74 -16.18
C TYR A 49 -0.68 -14.45 -16.36
N THR A 50 -0.33 -14.17 -17.61
CA THR A 50 0.08 -12.84 -18.07
C THR A 50 -1.16 -12.03 -18.44
N MET A 51 -1.03 -10.69 -18.50
CA MET A 51 -2.09 -9.81 -19.03
C MET A 51 -2.35 -10.07 -20.50
N LYS A 52 -1.30 -10.43 -21.25
CA LYS A 52 -1.44 -10.81 -22.66
C LYS A 52 -2.33 -12.05 -22.82
N GLU A 53 -2.09 -13.09 -22.02
CA GLU A 53 -2.91 -14.31 -22.03
C GLU A 53 -4.35 -14.02 -21.59
N PHE A 54 -4.53 -13.20 -20.57
CA PHE A 54 -5.85 -12.73 -20.16
C PHE A 54 -6.57 -12.01 -21.29
N ALA A 55 -5.92 -11.02 -21.92
CA ALA A 55 -6.52 -10.27 -23.01
C ALA A 55 -6.87 -11.19 -24.20
N GLN A 56 -5.95 -12.06 -24.62
CA GLN A 56 -6.19 -13.02 -25.69
C GLN A 56 -7.37 -13.95 -25.38
N GLY A 57 -7.45 -14.51 -24.18
CA GLY A 57 -8.55 -15.40 -23.79
C GLY A 57 -9.88 -14.66 -23.63
N ALA A 58 -9.89 -13.53 -22.93
CA ALA A 58 -11.09 -12.78 -22.64
C ALA A 58 -11.72 -12.15 -23.91
N TYR A 59 -10.90 -11.57 -24.80
CA TYR A 59 -11.38 -10.94 -26.02
C TYR A 59 -11.65 -11.93 -27.17
N ALA A 60 -11.12 -13.17 -27.11
CA ALA A 60 -11.50 -14.23 -28.04
C ALA A 60 -12.94 -14.72 -27.83
N HIS A 61 -13.51 -14.48 -26.65
CA HIS A 61 -14.88 -14.83 -26.29
C HIS A 61 -15.68 -13.57 -25.96
N PRO A 62 -16.06 -12.76 -26.97
CA PRO A 62 -16.63 -11.44 -26.76
C PRO A 62 -17.89 -11.46 -25.89
N ASP A 63 -18.77 -12.46 -26.04
CA ASP A 63 -19.97 -12.63 -25.22
C ASP A 63 -19.68 -13.56 -24.02
N SER A 64 -18.84 -13.10 -23.12
CA SER A 64 -18.40 -13.87 -21.95
C SER A 64 -19.35 -13.70 -20.77
N SER A 65 -19.41 -14.73 -19.92
CA SER A 65 -20.06 -14.62 -18.62
C SER A 65 -19.10 -14.04 -17.59
N ILE A 66 -19.65 -13.44 -16.53
CA ILE A 66 -18.85 -12.99 -15.37
C ILE A 66 -18.03 -14.16 -14.79
N LYS A 67 -18.61 -15.35 -14.72
CA LYS A 67 -17.95 -16.56 -14.26
C LYS A 67 -16.72 -16.91 -15.10
N TYR A 68 -16.78 -16.72 -16.43
CA TYR A 68 -15.64 -16.96 -17.31
C TYR A 68 -14.49 -15.99 -17.02
N LEU A 69 -14.75 -14.71 -16.79
CA LEU A 69 -13.71 -13.76 -16.37
C LEU A 69 -13.04 -14.17 -15.05
N GLN A 70 -13.82 -14.68 -14.12
CA GLN A 70 -13.30 -15.11 -12.83
C GLN A 70 -12.43 -16.36 -12.90
N THR A 71 -12.48 -17.15 -14.01
CA THR A 71 -11.55 -18.28 -14.20
C THR A 71 -10.09 -17.83 -14.26
N PHE A 72 -9.82 -16.63 -14.74
CA PHE A 72 -8.46 -16.06 -14.75
C PHE A 72 -7.95 -15.63 -13.36
N GLN A 73 -8.81 -15.69 -12.35
CA GLN A 73 -8.45 -15.45 -10.95
C GLN A 73 -8.18 -16.77 -10.20
N GLN A 74 -8.30 -17.92 -10.89
CA GLN A 74 -8.01 -19.26 -10.39
C GLN A 74 -6.73 -19.78 -11.04
N PHE A 75 -6.07 -20.75 -10.42
CA PHE A 75 -4.86 -21.33 -10.99
C PHE A 75 -5.08 -21.82 -12.41
N LYS A 76 -4.25 -21.34 -13.31
CA LYS A 76 -4.20 -21.81 -14.69
C LYS A 76 -3.88 -23.31 -14.69
N PRO A 77 -4.62 -24.14 -15.45
CA PRO A 77 -4.35 -25.58 -15.52
C PRO A 77 -2.88 -25.86 -15.85
N GLY A 78 -2.21 -26.67 -15.02
CA GLY A 78 -0.80 -27.02 -15.17
C GLY A 78 0.19 -25.93 -14.80
N SER A 79 -0.26 -24.75 -14.28
CA SER A 79 0.65 -23.66 -13.89
C SER A 79 1.54 -24.07 -12.71
N GLN A 80 2.78 -23.60 -12.76
CA GLN A 80 3.79 -23.81 -11.75
C GLN A 80 4.25 -22.47 -11.15
N LEU A 81 5.04 -22.53 -10.08
CA LEU A 81 5.62 -21.33 -9.46
C LEU A 81 6.39 -20.45 -10.46
N ARG A 82 7.07 -21.07 -11.44
CA ARG A 82 7.78 -20.35 -12.50
C ARG A 82 6.87 -19.43 -13.32
N ASP A 83 5.59 -19.81 -13.52
CA ASP A 83 4.66 -18.99 -14.32
C ASP A 83 4.27 -17.73 -13.55
N THR A 84 4.10 -17.80 -12.23
CA THR A 84 3.95 -16.62 -11.37
C THR A 84 5.16 -15.68 -11.46
N ILE A 85 6.37 -16.23 -11.32
CA ILE A 85 7.61 -15.44 -11.39
C ILE A 85 7.77 -14.84 -12.79
N HIS A 86 7.52 -15.61 -13.84
CA HIS A 86 7.60 -15.16 -15.23
C HIS A 86 6.62 -14.03 -15.52
N SER A 87 5.36 -14.17 -15.11
CA SER A 87 4.35 -13.13 -15.38
C SER A 87 4.68 -11.80 -14.70
N LEU A 88 5.23 -11.83 -13.48
CA LEU A 88 5.75 -10.63 -12.81
C LEU A 88 6.97 -10.06 -13.54
N ALA A 89 7.92 -10.92 -13.92
CA ALA A 89 9.16 -10.51 -14.55
C ALA A 89 8.95 -9.76 -15.87
N VAL A 90 8.03 -10.25 -16.72
CA VAL A 90 7.83 -9.71 -18.07
C VAL A 90 6.86 -8.53 -18.12
N GLU A 91 5.88 -8.46 -17.21
CA GLU A 91 4.81 -7.45 -17.31
C GLU A 91 4.70 -6.53 -16.07
N ASP A 92 5.29 -6.92 -14.94
CA ASP A 92 5.08 -6.22 -13.67
C ASP A 92 6.36 -6.21 -12.81
N SER A 93 7.50 -6.04 -13.48
CA SER A 93 8.85 -6.18 -12.89
C SER A 93 9.14 -5.21 -11.74
N GLN A 94 8.36 -4.12 -11.59
CA GLN A 94 8.38 -3.24 -10.41
C GLN A 94 7.92 -3.94 -9.12
N HIS A 95 7.30 -5.12 -9.22
CA HIS A 95 6.85 -5.92 -8.09
C HIS A 95 7.68 -7.20 -7.95
N PRO A 96 8.78 -7.19 -7.15
CA PRO A 96 9.59 -8.36 -6.91
C PRO A 96 8.79 -9.52 -6.31
N PRO A 97 9.22 -10.78 -6.50
CA PRO A 97 8.35 -11.94 -6.40
C PRO A 97 8.07 -12.45 -4.98
N LEU A 98 8.78 -11.99 -3.92
CA LEU A 98 8.71 -12.64 -2.60
C LEU A 98 7.28 -12.73 -2.06
N TYR A 99 6.53 -11.63 -2.09
CA TYR A 99 5.15 -11.62 -1.62
C TYR A 99 4.26 -12.56 -2.45
N TYR A 100 4.40 -12.54 -3.77
CA TYR A 100 3.55 -13.31 -4.70
C TYR A 100 3.84 -14.81 -4.62
N VAL A 101 5.11 -15.19 -4.42
CA VAL A 101 5.50 -16.58 -4.18
C VAL A 101 4.88 -17.10 -2.88
N LEU A 102 5.01 -16.32 -1.79
CA LEU A 102 4.41 -16.69 -0.50
C LEU A 102 2.88 -16.75 -0.60
N LEU A 103 2.26 -15.81 -1.32
CA LEU A 103 0.81 -15.79 -1.51
C LEU A 103 0.33 -16.97 -2.38
N ARG A 104 1.08 -17.35 -3.42
CA ARG A 104 0.74 -18.51 -4.23
C ARG A 104 0.67 -19.78 -3.37
N PHE A 105 1.71 -20.06 -2.57
CA PHE A 105 1.70 -21.20 -1.65
C PHE A 105 0.58 -21.11 -0.62
N TRP A 106 0.29 -19.91 -0.12
CA TRP A 106 -0.82 -19.68 0.80
C TRP A 106 -2.17 -20.04 0.19
N VAL A 107 -2.40 -19.63 -1.05
CA VAL A 107 -3.65 -19.90 -1.79
C VAL A 107 -3.74 -21.38 -2.21
N GLU A 108 -2.62 -22.04 -2.53
CA GLU A 108 -2.57 -23.49 -2.79
C GLU A 108 -3.00 -24.29 -1.56
N LEU A 109 -2.67 -23.84 -0.36
CA LEU A 109 -3.01 -24.51 0.90
C LEU A 109 -4.43 -24.21 1.40
N PHE A 110 -4.89 -22.96 1.26
CA PHE A 110 -6.10 -22.48 1.95
C PHE A 110 -7.22 -22.04 0.99
N GLY A 111 -6.99 -22.09 -0.32
CA GLY A 111 -7.97 -21.68 -1.35
C GLY A 111 -7.86 -20.22 -1.74
N ASN A 112 -8.60 -19.83 -2.79
CA ASN A 112 -8.49 -18.51 -3.46
C ASN A 112 -9.63 -17.54 -3.14
N HIS A 113 -10.31 -17.69 -2.01
CA HIS A 113 -11.29 -16.70 -1.57
C HIS A 113 -10.62 -15.38 -1.20
N VAL A 114 -11.31 -14.26 -1.39
CA VAL A 114 -10.80 -12.91 -1.07
C VAL A 114 -10.28 -12.84 0.38
N THR A 115 -11.02 -13.44 1.32
CA THR A 115 -10.60 -13.54 2.73
C THR A 115 -9.27 -14.26 2.89
N THR A 116 -9.09 -15.39 2.19
CA THR A 116 -7.84 -16.18 2.23
C THR A 116 -6.68 -15.39 1.64
N ILE A 117 -6.88 -14.77 0.49
CA ILE A 117 -5.83 -14.01 -0.20
C ILE A 117 -5.36 -12.84 0.68
N ARG A 118 -6.29 -12.09 1.30
CA ARG A 118 -5.98 -10.96 2.20
C ARG A 118 -5.38 -11.40 3.53
N SER A 119 -5.72 -12.59 4.03
CA SER A 119 -5.28 -13.06 5.35
C SER A 119 -3.76 -13.19 5.48
N LEU A 120 -3.03 -13.48 4.40
CA LEU A 120 -1.57 -13.48 4.41
C LEU A 120 -0.99 -12.11 4.72
N SER A 121 -1.56 -11.04 4.15
CA SER A 121 -1.13 -9.65 4.45
C SER A 121 -1.44 -9.29 5.91
N ILE A 122 -2.56 -9.77 6.45
CA ILE A 122 -2.88 -9.60 7.89
C ILE A 122 -1.84 -10.29 8.75
N LEU A 123 -1.48 -11.52 8.43
CA LEU A 123 -0.44 -12.27 9.17
C LEU A 123 0.88 -11.50 9.18
N PHE A 124 1.32 -10.96 8.04
CA PHE A 124 2.51 -10.11 7.98
C PHE A 124 2.34 -8.85 8.82
N SER A 125 1.16 -8.22 8.83
CA SER A 125 0.92 -7.03 9.64
C SER A 125 1.06 -7.30 11.14
N PHE A 126 0.79 -8.52 11.60
CA PHE A 126 1.02 -8.92 13.00
C PHE A 126 2.53 -9.05 13.30
N LEU A 127 3.32 -9.52 12.34
CA LEU A 127 4.78 -9.58 12.49
C LEU A 127 5.43 -8.19 12.55
N ALA A 128 4.75 -7.16 12.07
CA ALA A 128 5.26 -5.80 12.19
C ALA A 128 5.37 -5.33 13.67
N PHE A 129 4.53 -5.83 14.58
CA PHE A 129 4.58 -5.42 16.00
C PHE A 129 5.86 -5.88 16.70
N PRO A 130 6.27 -7.15 16.70
CA PRO A 130 7.53 -7.55 17.27
C PRO A 130 8.73 -6.92 16.57
N CYS A 131 8.68 -6.70 15.25
CA CYS A 131 9.73 -6.01 14.51
C CYS A 131 9.85 -4.53 14.93
N MET A 132 8.72 -3.84 15.16
CA MET A 132 8.70 -2.47 15.69
C MET A 132 9.28 -2.41 17.09
N TYR A 133 8.93 -3.38 17.95
CA TYR A 133 9.54 -3.48 19.29
C TYR A 133 11.06 -3.64 19.19
N TRP A 134 11.52 -4.55 18.34
CA TRP A 134 12.94 -4.81 18.13
C TRP A 134 13.68 -3.57 17.63
N LEU A 135 13.14 -2.89 16.62
CA LEU A 135 13.73 -1.64 16.10
C LEU A 135 13.81 -0.56 17.20
N CYS A 136 12.71 -0.34 17.92
CA CYS A 136 12.69 0.65 19.01
C CYS A 136 13.68 0.30 20.13
N TRP A 137 13.83 -0.99 20.44
CA TRP A 137 14.81 -1.44 21.43
C TRP A 137 16.24 -1.16 20.97
N GLU A 138 16.59 -1.47 19.73
CA GLU A 138 17.94 -1.21 19.21
C GLU A 138 18.22 0.31 19.10
N LEU A 139 17.22 1.10 18.74
CA LEU A 139 17.38 2.53 18.47
C LEU A 139 17.35 3.38 19.76
N PHE A 140 16.35 3.18 20.61
CA PHE A 140 16.07 4.05 21.75
C PHE A 140 16.45 3.44 23.10
N GLN A 141 16.68 2.15 23.18
CA GLN A 141 16.91 1.40 24.44
C GLN A 141 15.81 1.68 25.50
N SER A 142 14.57 1.87 25.04
CA SER A 142 13.44 2.27 25.89
C SER A 142 12.21 1.43 25.59
N PRO A 143 11.76 0.57 26.52
CA PRO A 143 10.51 -0.20 26.37
C PRO A 143 9.29 0.70 26.19
N LEU A 144 9.27 1.88 26.83
CA LEU A 144 8.13 2.79 26.74
C LEU A 144 7.98 3.34 25.32
N VAL A 145 9.08 3.74 24.65
CA VAL A 145 9.05 4.17 23.26
C VAL A 145 8.55 3.04 22.36
N ALA A 146 9.01 1.80 22.61
CA ALA A 146 8.56 0.63 21.84
C ALA A 146 7.05 0.39 21.99
N TRP A 147 6.52 0.42 23.19
CA TRP A 147 5.09 0.22 23.43
C TRP A 147 4.22 1.35 22.84
N VAL A 148 4.65 2.61 22.94
CA VAL A 148 3.96 3.73 22.29
C VAL A 148 3.99 3.59 20.78
N ALA A 149 5.14 3.23 20.18
CA ALA A 149 5.25 3.01 18.75
C ALA A 149 4.34 1.86 18.26
N ILE A 150 4.29 0.75 19.01
CA ILE A 150 3.38 -0.37 18.72
C ILE A 150 1.92 0.07 18.82
N ALA A 151 1.54 0.82 19.85
CA ALA A 151 0.18 1.29 20.02
C ALA A 151 -0.24 2.21 18.85
N LEU A 152 0.62 3.14 18.44
CA LEU A 152 0.37 4.00 17.27
C LEU A 152 0.28 3.18 15.97
N LEU A 153 1.15 2.18 15.78
CA LEU A 153 1.11 1.29 14.61
C LEU A 153 -0.16 0.42 14.61
N ALA A 154 -0.60 -0.04 15.77
CA ALA A 154 -1.73 -0.94 15.92
C ALA A 154 -3.04 -0.32 15.41
N VAL A 155 -3.27 0.95 15.74
CA VAL A 155 -4.49 1.69 15.37
C VAL A 155 -4.26 2.71 14.25
N SER A 156 -3.14 2.65 13.57
CA SER A 156 -2.84 3.53 12.43
C SER A 156 -3.75 3.21 11.25
N PRO A 157 -4.62 4.16 10.80
CA PRO A 157 -5.56 3.90 9.70
C PRO A 157 -4.86 3.39 8.43
N VAL A 158 -3.77 4.04 8.00
CA VAL A 158 -3.04 3.63 6.81
C VAL A 158 -2.49 2.20 6.93
N HIS A 159 -1.93 1.82 8.08
CA HIS A 159 -1.39 0.47 8.27
C HIS A 159 -2.49 -0.60 8.37
N VAL A 160 -3.65 -0.27 8.94
CA VAL A 160 -4.82 -1.18 8.99
C VAL A 160 -5.39 -1.37 7.59
N LEU A 161 -5.56 -0.30 6.81
CA LEU A 161 -6.06 -0.37 5.44
C LEU A 161 -5.19 -1.26 4.54
N PHE A 162 -3.86 -1.03 4.55
CA PHE A 162 -2.94 -1.83 3.74
C PHE A 162 -2.68 -3.25 4.29
N ALA A 163 -3.00 -3.52 5.56
CA ALA A 163 -3.00 -4.89 6.08
C ALA A 163 -4.14 -5.73 5.51
N GLN A 164 -5.26 -5.10 5.12
CA GLN A 164 -6.43 -5.74 4.51
C GLN A 164 -6.36 -5.76 2.96
N GLU A 165 -5.19 -5.58 2.38
CA GLU A 165 -4.99 -5.68 0.93
C GLU A 165 -4.08 -6.86 0.55
N ALA A 166 -4.46 -7.57 -0.50
CA ALA A 166 -3.65 -8.65 -1.08
C ALA A 166 -2.46 -8.07 -1.87
N ARG A 167 -1.62 -7.28 -1.17
CA ARG A 167 -0.45 -6.58 -1.74
C ARG A 167 0.74 -6.65 -0.79
N GLN A 168 1.93 -6.47 -1.30
CA GLN A 168 3.21 -6.63 -0.60
C GLN A 168 3.47 -5.63 0.54
N TYR A 169 2.64 -4.61 0.77
CA TYR A 169 2.96 -3.47 1.64
C TYR A 169 3.04 -3.84 3.13
N ALA A 170 2.20 -4.79 3.59
CA ALA A 170 2.29 -5.32 4.95
C ALA A 170 3.62 -6.08 5.15
N LEU A 171 4.03 -6.92 4.20
CA LEU A 171 5.32 -7.60 4.23
C LEU A 171 6.48 -6.59 4.13
N TRP A 172 6.34 -5.56 3.31
CA TRP A 172 7.35 -4.51 3.19
C TRP A 172 7.55 -3.75 4.50
N THR A 173 6.48 -3.47 5.24
CA THR A 173 6.58 -2.90 6.60
C THR A 173 7.43 -3.79 7.50
N VAL A 174 7.20 -5.09 7.50
CA VAL A 174 8.00 -6.05 8.30
C VAL A 174 9.47 -6.03 7.88
N THR A 175 9.73 -6.10 6.59
CA THR A 175 11.11 -6.17 6.08
C THR A 175 11.87 -4.86 6.27
N ILE A 176 11.23 -3.68 6.18
CA ILE A 176 11.83 -2.38 6.56
C ILE A 176 12.24 -2.40 8.02
N LEU A 177 11.32 -2.78 8.91
CA LEU A 177 11.56 -2.82 10.36
C LEU A 177 12.67 -3.82 10.71
N ALA A 178 12.62 -5.02 10.13
CA ALA A 178 13.59 -6.08 10.38
C ALA A 178 14.99 -5.72 9.84
N ALA A 179 15.09 -5.18 8.62
CA ALA A 179 16.37 -4.74 8.05
C ALA A 179 16.96 -3.58 8.86
N SER A 180 16.14 -2.64 9.30
CA SER A 180 16.55 -1.51 10.15
C SER A 180 17.05 -1.98 11.53
N ALA A 181 16.29 -2.86 12.18
CA ALA A 181 16.66 -3.40 13.49
C ALA A 181 17.93 -4.27 13.41
N SER A 182 18.04 -5.12 12.39
CA SER A 182 19.22 -5.97 12.19
C SER A 182 20.47 -5.16 11.88
N LEU A 183 20.37 -4.06 11.13
CA LEU A 183 21.48 -3.12 10.93
C LEU A 183 21.96 -2.52 12.25
N LEU A 184 21.04 -1.94 13.03
CA LEU A 184 21.40 -1.32 14.31
C LEU A 184 22.03 -2.34 15.28
N ARG A 185 21.50 -3.57 15.29
CA ARG A 185 22.06 -4.66 16.06
C ARG A 185 23.45 -5.05 15.56
N ALA A 186 23.67 -5.13 14.25
CA ALA A 186 24.96 -5.41 13.64
C ALA A 186 25.99 -4.33 13.97
N MET A 187 25.59 -3.06 13.88
CA MET A 187 26.43 -1.91 14.30
C MET A 187 26.78 -1.95 15.79
N ARG A 188 25.88 -2.43 16.64
CA ARG A 188 26.10 -2.52 18.09
C ARG A 188 27.01 -3.69 18.47
N LEU A 189 26.73 -4.89 17.97
CA LEU A 189 27.40 -6.14 18.36
C LEU A 189 28.60 -6.50 17.49
N ASN A 190 28.63 -6.05 16.26
CA ASN A 190 29.70 -6.24 15.26
C ASN A 190 30.16 -7.71 15.11
N THR A 191 29.21 -8.66 15.08
CA THR A 191 29.49 -10.08 14.85
C THR A 191 29.11 -10.50 13.43
N LYS A 192 29.78 -11.52 12.87
CA LYS A 192 29.49 -12.04 11.54
C LYS A 192 28.03 -12.41 11.35
N TRP A 193 27.41 -13.06 12.33
CA TRP A 193 26.02 -13.50 12.28
C TRP A 193 25.04 -12.32 12.21
N ASN A 194 25.31 -11.22 12.92
CA ASN A 194 24.44 -10.05 12.84
C ASN A 194 24.55 -9.36 11.47
N TRP A 195 25.72 -9.34 10.86
CA TRP A 195 25.91 -8.80 9.51
C TRP A 195 25.26 -9.70 8.44
N ILE A 196 25.31 -11.02 8.59
CA ILE A 196 24.55 -11.98 7.75
C ILE A 196 23.06 -11.75 7.92
N ALA A 197 22.55 -11.61 9.15
CA ALA A 197 21.14 -11.32 9.39
C ALA A 197 20.70 -10.03 8.72
N TYR A 198 21.56 -8.99 8.72
CA TYR A 198 21.30 -7.76 7.98
C TYR A 198 21.24 -8.00 6.46
N ALA A 199 22.17 -8.73 5.90
CA ALA A 199 22.18 -9.06 4.46
C ALA A 199 20.90 -9.81 4.06
N VAL A 200 20.48 -10.80 4.85
CA VAL A 200 19.26 -11.59 4.61
C VAL A 200 18.01 -10.73 4.68
N THR A 201 17.88 -9.90 5.73
CA THR A 201 16.70 -9.03 5.89
C THR A 201 16.66 -7.92 4.83
N LEU A 202 17.81 -7.41 4.39
CA LEU A 202 17.91 -6.47 3.28
C LEU A 202 17.50 -7.13 1.96
N SER A 203 17.99 -8.36 1.67
CA SER A 203 17.57 -9.11 0.48
C SER A 203 16.07 -9.37 0.49
N ALA A 204 15.51 -9.79 1.63
CA ALA A 204 14.06 -9.98 1.76
C ALA A 204 13.29 -8.68 1.50
N SER A 205 13.80 -7.54 1.95
CA SER A 205 13.20 -6.23 1.69
C SER A 205 13.25 -5.85 0.20
N LEU A 206 14.38 -6.07 -0.47
CA LEU A 206 14.53 -5.86 -1.92
C LEU A 206 13.58 -6.76 -2.73
N TYR A 207 13.51 -8.05 -2.39
CA TYR A 207 12.59 -8.98 -3.02
C TYR A 207 11.11 -8.77 -2.68
N THR A 208 10.81 -7.95 -1.66
CA THR A 208 9.44 -7.52 -1.35
C THR A 208 9.04 -6.30 -2.18
N PHE A 209 9.91 -5.29 -2.23
CA PHE A 209 9.64 -4.06 -2.97
C PHE A 209 10.95 -3.36 -3.38
N PHE A 210 11.08 -3.03 -4.67
CA PHE A 210 12.32 -2.48 -5.23
C PHE A 210 12.77 -1.15 -4.60
N LEU A 211 11.81 -0.33 -4.07
CA LEU A 211 12.13 0.90 -3.34
C LEU A 211 12.96 0.66 -2.06
N SER A 212 13.10 -0.59 -1.62
CA SER A 212 14.05 -0.96 -0.56
C SER A 212 15.51 -0.67 -0.91
N GLY A 213 15.81 -0.46 -2.20
CA GLY A 213 17.11 0.07 -2.63
C GLY A 213 17.39 1.46 -2.03
N LEU A 214 16.38 2.32 -1.95
CA LEU A 214 16.49 3.63 -1.31
C LEU A 214 16.68 3.52 0.22
N LEU A 215 15.99 2.55 0.86
CA LEU A 215 16.23 2.23 2.26
C LEU A 215 17.69 1.83 2.50
N ALA A 216 18.24 0.97 1.64
CA ALA A 216 19.64 0.54 1.74
C ALA A 216 20.62 1.71 1.60
N ILE A 217 20.35 2.69 0.72
CA ILE A 217 21.11 3.94 0.62
C ILE A 217 21.02 4.72 1.93
N GLY A 218 19.83 4.86 2.52
CA GLY A 218 19.64 5.53 3.82
C GLY A 218 20.44 4.86 4.93
N HIS A 219 20.46 3.54 4.98
CA HIS A 219 21.28 2.76 5.90
C HIS A 219 22.77 3.03 5.67
N GLY A 220 23.22 3.14 4.41
CA GLY A 220 24.61 3.49 4.07
C GLY A 220 24.99 4.88 4.57
N ILE A 221 24.18 5.89 4.30
CA ILE A 221 24.40 7.26 4.78
C ILE A 221 24.54 7.25 6.31
N TYR A 222 23.61 6.55 7.00
CA TYR A 222 23.67 6.41 8.46
C TYR A 222 24.99 5.80 8.93
N VAL A 223 25.39 4.66 8.37
CA VAL A 223 26.62 3.95 8.77
C VAL A 223 27.84 4.83 8.54
N PHE A 224 27.99 5.45 7.37
CA PHE A 224 29.15 6.27 7.04
C PHE A 224 29.25 7.52 7.91
N VAL A 225 28.14 8.17 8.23
CA VAL A 225 28.13 9.34 9.13
C VAL A 225 28.50 8.93 10.57
N ILE A 226 27.93 7.82 11.08
CA ILE A 226 28.25 7.33 12.43
C ILE A 226 29.70 6.88 12.56
N GLU A 227 30.27 6.28 11.52
CA GLU A 227 31.68 5.87 11.47
C GLU A 227 32.61 7.03 11.00
N LYS A 228 32.11 8.27 11.00
CA LYS A 228 32.85 9.51 10.69
C LYS A 228 33.53 9.47 9.31
N TYR A 229 32.84 8.92 8.31
CA TYR A 229 33.33 8.78 6.93
C TYR A 229 34.61 7.94 6.79
N ARG A 230 34.90 7.07 7.78
CA ARG A 230 36.07 6.18 7.76
C ARG A 230 35.65 4.78 7.33
N LEU A 231 36.52 4.11 6.60
CA LEU A 231 36.37 2.68 6.27
C LEU A 231 36.74 1.82 7.49
N SER A 232 35.96 2.00 8.56
CA SER A 232 36.08 1.19 9.77
C SER A 232 35.69 -0.27 9.50
N LYS A 233 36.03 -1.18 10.43
CA LYS A 233 35.60 -2.59 10.35
C LYS A 233 34.08 -2.72 10.20
N LYS A 234 33.28 -1.82 10.80
CA LYS A 234 31.82 -1.81 10.68
C LYS A 234 31.37 -1.30 9.32
N ALA A 235 31.97 -0.24 8.81
CA ALA A 235 31.66 0.28 7.46
C ALA A 235 31.99 -0.76 6.38
N ILE A 236 33.12 -1.45 6.51
CA ILE A 236 33.52 -2.53 5.60
C ILE A 236 32.52 -3.70 5.70
N ALA A 237 32.17 -4.14 6.91
CA ALA A 237 31.19 -5.21 7.11
C ALA A 237 29.81 -4.84 6.57
N TYR A 238 29.40 -3.57 6.72
CA TYR A 238 28.19 -3.04 6.07
C TYR A 238 28.25 -3.17 4.55
N LEU A 239 29.36 -2.71 3.92
CA LEU A 239 29.53 -2.80 2.46
C LEU A 239 29.45 -4.24 1.97
N PHE A 240 30.10 -5.19 2.65
CA PHE A 240 29.99 -6.61 2.31
C PHE A 240 28.56 -7.13 2.42
N SER A 241 27.85 -6.79 3.51
CA SER A 241 26.47 -7.23 3.72
C SER A 241 25.51 -6.60 2.69
N TRP A 242 25.73 -5.32 2.38
CA TRP A 242 25.00 -4.60 1.34
C TRP A 242 25.23 -5.24 -0.04
N SER A 243 26.51 -5.47 -0.41
CA SER A 243 26.87 -6.11 -1.67
C SER A 243 26.29 -7.52 -1.79
N LEU A 244 26.33 -8.31 -0.71
CA LEU A 244 25.72 -9.64 -0.69
C LEU A 244 24.20 -9.57 -0.89
N GLY A 245 23.52 -8.63 -0.21
CA GLY A 245 22.08 -8.41 -0.37
C GLY A 245 21.69 -8.03 -1.79
N PHE A 246 22.45 -7.15 -2.42
CA PHE A 246 22.25 -6.77 -3.81
C PHE A 246 22.63 -7.89 -4.79
N LEU A 247 23.70 -8.63 -4.55
CA LEU A 247 24.11 -9.76 -5.40
C LEU A 247 22.99 -10.82 -5.48
N ILE A 248 22.35 -11.12 -4.35
CA ILE A 248 21.19 -12.01 -4.32
C ILE A 248 20.02 -11.44 -5.13
N PHE A 249 19.86 -10.11 -5.21
CA PHE A 249 18.81 -9.43 -5.95
C PHE A 249 19.11 -9.20 -7.45
N VAL A 250 20.36 -9.43 -7.90
CA VAL A 250 20.78 -9.24 -9.31
C VAL A 250 19.86 -9.93 -10.32
N PRO A 251 19.39 -11.18 -10.13
CA PRO A 251 18.50 -11.82 -11.09
C PRO A 251 17.23 -10.98 -11.36
N TRP A 252 16.70 -10.32 -10.34
CA TRP A 252 15.52 -9.46 -10.51
C TRP A 252 15.87 -8.10 -11.16
N ILE A 253 17.04 -7.55 -10.86
CA ILE A 253 17.55 -6.33 -11.54
C ILE A 253 17.69 -6.59 -13.04
N LEU A 254 18.21 -7.74 -13.44
CA LEU A 254 18.33 -8.11 -14.85
C LEU A 254 16.95 -8.18 -15.53
N SER A 255 15.96 -8.74 -14.84
CA SER A 255 14.57 -8.75 -15.33
C SER A 255 13.99 -7.34 -15.50
N LEU A 256 14.24 -6.42 -14.54
CA LEU A 256 13.84 -5.01 -14.64
C LEU A 256 14.47 -4.32 -15.86
N ILE A 257 15.76 -4.56 -16.12
CA ILE A 257 16.48 -3.97 -17.25
C ILE A 257 15.95 -4.53 -18.57
N GLN A 258 15.77 -5.85 -18.67
CA GLN A 258 15.27 -6.49 -19.88
C GLN A 258 13.86 -6.04 -20.26
N ASN A 259 13.00 -5.75 -19.27
CA ASN A 259 11.61 -5.35 -19.47
C ASN A 259 11.38 -3.86 -19.15
N TYR A 260 12.41 -3.01 -19.32
CA TYR A 260 12.36 -1.60 -18.94
C TYR A 260 11.27 -0.80 -19.65
N SER A 261 10.96 -1.11 -20.90
CA SER A 261 9.87 -0.47 -21.65
C SER A 261 8.50 -0.75 -21.01
N MET A 262 8.26 -1.98 -20.57
CA MET A 262 7.05 -2.36 -19.84
C MET A 262 6.97 -1.68 -18.48
N PHE A 263 8.09 -1.62 -17.76
CA PHE A 263 8.20 -0.87 -16.51
C PHE A 263 7.83 0.61 -16.70
N GLN A 264 8.34 1.28 -17.76
CA GLN A 264 7.97 2.66 -18.05
C GLN A 264 6.47 2.82 -18.37
N MET A 265 5.90 1.89 -19.12
CA MET A 265 4.48 1.91 -19.47
C MET A 265 3.58 1.75 -18.23
N THR A 266 3.88 0.79 -17.35
CA THR A 266 3.09 0.51 -16.16
C THR A 266 3.23 1.54 -15.06
N THR A 267 4.34 2.28 -15.00
CA THR A 267 4.60 3.34 -14.02
C THR A 267 4.41 4.75 -14.57
N GLY A 268 4.20 4.90 -15.88
CA GLY A 268 4.14 6.18 -16.59
C GLY A 268 3.10 7.17 -16.04
N TRP A 269 1.99 6.67 -15.50
CA TRP A 269 0.96 7.48 -14.85
C TRP A 269 1.50 8.34 -13.70
N THR A 270 2.60 7.93 -13.05
CA THR A 270 3.23 8.70 -11.98
C THR A 270 3.91 9.97 -12.46
N ASN A 271 4.09 10.14 -13.78
CA ASN A 271 4.66 11.35 -14.39
C ASN A 271 3.63 12.46 -14.62
N ASN A 272 2.33 12.19 -14.41
CA ASN A 272 1.29 13.19 -14.58
C ASN A 272 1.45 14.34 -13.58
N SER A 273 1.55 15.56 -14.08
CA SER A 273 1.72 16.75 -13.26
C SER A 273 0.42 17.12 -12.56
N LEU A 274 0.52 17.55 -11.33
CA LEU A 274 -0.57 18.08 -10.52
C LEU A 274 -0.30 19.53 -10.16
N SER A 275 -1.35 20.31 -9.91
CA SER A 275 -1.17 21.64 -9.35
C SER A 275 -0.51 21.55 -7.97
N LEU A 276 0.32 22.55 -7.64
CA LEU A 276 1.02 22.58 -6.35
C LEU A 276 0.05 22.51 -5.15
N PHE A 277 -1.13 23.09 -5.30
CA PHE A 277 -2.18 23.03 -4.28
C PHE A 277 -2.65 21.57 -4.04
N ILE A 278 -2.99 20.83 -5.10
CA ILE A 278 -3.42 19.43 -5.00
C ILE A 278 -2.27 18.58 -4.45
N PHE A 279 -1.06 18.81 -4.93
CA PHE A 279 0.14 18.11 -4.49
C PHE A 279 0.39 18.29 -2.99
N SER A 280 0.41 19.54 -2.51
CA SER A 280 0.62 19.86 -1.08
C SER A 280 -0.51 19.31 -0.21
N ARG A 281 -1.77 19.39 -0.69
CA ARG A 281 -2.91 18.82 0.01
C ARG A 281 -2.78 17.30 0.16
N ARG A 282 -2.38 16.57 -0.89
CA ARG A 282 -2.16 15.12 -0.80
C ARG A 282 -1.03 14.75 0.15
N TRP A 283 0.04 15.53 0.20
CA TRP A 283 1.10 15.37 1.19
C TRP A 283 0.58 15.52 2.62
N LEU A 284 -0.20 16.57 2.87
CA LEU A 284 -0.81 16.83 4.18
C LEU A 284 -1.72 15.66 4.61
N LEU A 285 -2.57 15.18 3.70
CA LEU A 285 -3.44 14.02 3.94
C LEU A 285 -2.64 12.74 4.21
N ASN A 286 -1.65 12.43 3.41
CA ASN A 286 -0.81 11.24 3.60
C ASN A 286 -0.13 11.20 4.97
N LEU A 287 0.36 12.35 5.45
CA LEU A 287 0.95 12.44 6.79
C LEU A 287 -0.11 12.31 7.89
N GLY A 288 -1.29 12.88 7.68
CA GLY A 288 -2.38 12.81 8.65
C GLY A 288 -3.00 11.41 8.76
N HIS A 289 -3.11 10.70 7.64
CA HIS A 289 -3.65 9.31 7.59
C HIS A 289 -2.83 8.30 8.42
N ILE A 290 -1.66 8.67 8.89
CA ILE A 290 -0.91 7.88 9.88
C ILE A 290 -1.70 7.76 11.19
N PHE A 291 -2.45 8.81 11.58
CA PHE A 291 -3.09 8.94 12.88
C PHE A 291 -4.61 9.13 12.80
N PHE A 292 -5.12 9.70 11.70
CA PHE A 292 -6.52 10.07 11.57
C PHE A 292 -6.99 10.04 10.11
N ASP A 293 -8.11 9.35 9.84
CA ASP A 293 -8.70 9.19 8.50
C ASP A 293 -10.20 8.86 8.60
N LEU A 294 -11.04 9.83 8.31
CA LEU A 294 -12.49 9.64 8.29
C LEU A 294 -13.08 9.50 6.88
N GLY A 295 -12.26 9.52 5.83
CA GLY A 295 -12.74 9.53 4.44
C GLY A 295 -13.43 10.84 4.02
N LEU A 296 -13.32 11.90 4.84
CA LEU A 296 -13.94 13.21 4.64
C LEU A 296 -12.94 14.22 4.05
N GLU A 297 -12.10 13.75 3.15
CA GLU A 297 -11.02 14.58 2.58
C GLU A 297 -11.54 15.79 1.78
N LYS A 298 -12.79 15.73 1.32
CA LYS A 298 -13.40 16.82 0.51
C LYS A 298 -13.89 17.98 1.36
N ASP A 299 -14.11 17.77 2.65
CA ASP A 299 -14.70 18.75 3.54
C ASP A 299 -13.63 19.66 4.16
N PRO A 300 -13.65 20.96 3.89
CA PRO A 300 -12.61 21.92 4.35
C PRO A 300 -12.46 21.95 5.88
N GLU A 301 -13.55 21.73 6.61
CA GLU A 301 -13.60 21.78 8.07
C GLU A 301 -12.65 20.76 8.73
N PHE A 302 -12.48 19.60 8.12
CA PHE A 302 -11.57 18.56 8.63
C PHE A 302 -10.10 18.82 8.31
N MET A 303 -9.79 19.74 7.38
CA MET A 303 -8.40 20.08 7.05
C MET A 303 -7.64 20.66 8.24
N ALA A 304 -8.31 21.33 9.17
CA ALA A 304 -7.70 21.86 10.39
C ALA A 304 -7.05 20.76 11.25
N ILE A 305 -7.66 19.56 11.32
CA ILE A 305 -7.11 18.42 12.07
C ILE A 305 -5.77 17.98 11.44
N TYR A 306 -5.71 17.91 10.12
CA TYR A 306 -4.48 17.53 9.41
C TYR A 306 -3.36 18.56 9.60
N PHE A 307 -3.68 19.85 9.68
CA PHE A 307 -2.70 20.90 10.02
C PHE A 307 -2.21 20.77 11.46
N ILE A 308 -3.07 20.48 12.43
CA ILE A 308 -2.68 20.22 13.82
C ILE A 308 -1.74 18.99 13.89
N LEU A 309 -2.07 17.91 13.17
CA LEU A 309 -1.21 16.74 13.09
C LEU A 309 0.15 17.06 12.43
N LEU A 310 0.17 17.88 11.38
CA LEU A 310 1.42 18.35 10.77
C LEU A 310 2.28 19.13 11.77
N VAL A 311 1.69 20.04 12.53
CA VAL A 311 2.41 20.81 13.59
C VAL A 311 2.97 19.85 14.63
N LEU A 312 2.22 18.83 15.05
CA LEU A 312 2.69 17.81 15.99
C LEU A 312 3.87 17.01 15.40
N ILE A 313 3.80 16.62 14.13
CA ILE A 313 4.87 15.89 13.42
C ILE A 313 6.14 16.77 13.35
N VAL A 314 6.02 18.01 12.92
CA VAL A 314 7.14 18.96 12.84
C VAL A 314 7.77 19.16 14.23
N TYR A 315 6.95 19.33 15.26
CA TYR A 315 7.44 19.42 16.63
C TYR A 315 8.12 18.14 17.11
N ALA A 316 7.62 16.97 16.70
CA ALA A 316 8.26 15.69 17.05
C ALA A 316 9.67 15.58 16.44
N PHE A 317 9.86 15.98 15.19
CA PHE A 317 11.18 16.03 14.56
C PHE A 317 12.10 17.07 15.19
N TYR A 318 11.60 18.28 15.47
CA TYR A 318 12.37 19.28 16.20
C TYR A 318 12.84 18.73 17.55
N PHE A 319 11.92 18.12 18.31
CA PHE A 319 12.23 17.56 19.61
C PHE A 319 13.23 16.40 19.51
N LEU A 320 13.07 15.51 18.53
CA LEU A 320 13.97 14.38 18.28
C LEU A 320 15.40 14.89 18.00
N ILE A 321 15.55 15.85 17.08
CA ILE A 321 16.86 16.40 16.69
C ILE A 321 17.54 17.11 17.86
N ARG A 322 16.78 17.82 18.70
CA ARG A 322 17.35 18.62 19.80
C ARG A 322 17.67 17.80 21.05
N HIS A 323 17.00 16.67 21.28
CA HIS A 323 17.08 15.96 22.56
C HIS A 323 17.58 14.50 22.42
N ALA A 324 17.54 13.92 21.24
CA ALA A 324 18.07 12.57 21.05
C ALA A 324 19.55 12.61 20.63
N PRO A 325 20.34 11.57 20.96
CA PRO A 325 21.71 11.44 20.45
C PRO A 325 21.74 11.38 18.92
N LEU A 326 22.87 11.82 18.32
CA LEU A 326 23.08 11.80 16.85
C LEU A 326 22.65 10.47 16.22
N LYS A 327 23.08 9.35 16.78
CA LYS A 327 22.77 8.00 16.26
C LYS A 327 21.27 7.70 16.18
N VAL A 328 20.45 8.37 17.01
CA VAL A 328 19.00 8.14 17.05
C VAL A 328 18.29 9.00 16.01
N TRP A 329 18.49 10.33 16.06
CA TRP A 329 17.79 11.21 15.14
C TRP A 329 18.28 11.05 13.70
N LEU A 330 19.57 10.81 13.50
CA LEU A 330 20.11 10.58 12.16
C LEU A 330 19.49 9.34 11.51
N PHE A 331 19.32 8.23 12.28
CA PHE A 331 18.67 7.03 11.77
C PHE A 331 17.25 7.32 11.25
N VAL A 332 16.43 8.02 12.06
CA VAL A 332 15.05 8.34 11.67
C VAL A 332 15.01 9.28 10.46
N VAL A 333 15.90 10.28 10.44
CA VAL A 333 15.97 11.24 9.32
C VAL A 333 16.45 10.55 8.04
N THR A 334 17.44 9.65 8.10
CA THR A 334 17.90 8.92 6.91
C THR A 334 16.89 7.89 6.43
N LEU A 335 16.12 7.26 7.33
CA LEU A 335 15.02 6.36 6.98
C LEU A 335 13.98 7.08 6.11
N ILE A 336 13.60 8.29 6.48
CA ILE A 336 12.63 9.10 5.74
C ILE A 336 13.29 9.74 4.51
N GLY A 337 14.39 10.45 4.70
CA GLY A 337 15.00 11.29 3.68
C GLY A 337 15.48 10.49 2.47
N ALA A 338 16.18 9.38 2.69
CA ALA A 338 16.70 8.57 1.61
C ALA A 338 15.61 7.90 0.77
N THR A 339 14.44 7.65 1.34
CA THR A 339 13.32 7.05 0.60
C THR A 339 12.38 8.09 0.00
N THR A 340 12.20 9.22 0.66
CA THR A 340 11.23 10.25 0.25
C THR A 340 11.83 11.26 -0.74
N LEU A 341 13.05 11.75 -0.51
CA LEU A 341 13.66 12.80 -1.35
C LEU A 341 13.84 12.38 -2.82
N PRO A 342 14.28 11.14 -3.16
CA PRO A 342 14.39 10.71 -4.54
C PRO A 342 13.06 10.64 -5.29
N LEU A 343 11.93 10.55 -4.58
CA LEU A 343 10.59 10.61 -5.15
C LEU A 343 10.08 12.06 -5.21
N LEU A 344 10.32 12.83 -4.16
CA LEU A 344 9.82 14.20 -4.01
C LEU A 344 10.52 15.20 -4.94
N LEU A 345 11.84 15.16 -5.01
CA LEU A 345 12.60 16.14 -5.79
C LEU A 345 12.26 16.11 -7.29
N PRO A 346 12.19 14.94 -7.96
CA PRO A 346 11.75 14.89 -9.35
C PRO A 346 10.33 15.41 -9.56
N ASP A 347 9.40 15.12 -8.62
CA ASP A 347 8.02 15.59 -8.71
C ASP A 347 7.93 17.12 -8.60
N LEU A 348 8.76 17.74 -7.75
CA LEU A 348 8.81 19.20 -7.61
C LEU A 348 9.50 19.89 -8.80
N ILE A 349 10.52 19.27 -9.40
CA ILE A 349 11.34 19.89 -10.45
C ILE A 349 10.72 19.69 -11.84
N LYS A 350 10.27 18.46 -12.14
CA LYS A 350 9.78 18.07 -13.47
C LYS A 350 8.28 17.88 -13.55
N GLY A 351 7.61 17.99 -12.41
CA GLY A 351 6.24 17.52 -12.24
C GLY A 351 6.16 16.01 -12.04
N GLY A 352 5.04 15.57 -11.50
CA GLY A 352 4.80 14.16 -11.20
C GLY A 352 4.01 13.97 -9.91
N GLN A 353 3.76 12.72 -9.59
CA GLN A 353 2.99 12.36 -8.40
C GLN A 353 3.52 11.12 -7.66
N ARG A 354 4.80 10.76 -7.87
CA ARG A 354 5.44 9.57 -7.26
C ARG A 354 5.46 9.66 -5.74
N SER A 355 5.84 10.83 -5.24
CA SER A 355 6.02 11.09 -3.80
C SER A 355 4.72 11.20 -3.01
N ILE A 356 3.58 11.33 -3.69
CA ILE A 356 2.26 11.39 -3.04
C ILE A 356 1.49 10.08 -3.13
N VAL A 357 2.06 9.05 -3.75
CA VAL A 357 1.47 7.70 -3.78
C VAL A 357 1.63 7.06 -2.40
N PRO A 358 0.55 6.79 -1.65
CA PRO A 358 0.63 6.39 -0.24
C PRO A 358 1.45 5.12 -0.02
N ARG A 359 1.33 4.16 -0.95
CA ARG A 359 2.03 2.87 -0.89
C ARG A 359 3.57 2.97 -1.04
N TYR A 360 4.10 4.11 -1.49
CA TYR A 360 5.56 4.34 -1.58
C TYR A 360 6.13 4.98 -0.31
N LEU A 361 5.28 5.46 0.58
CA LEU A 361 5.66 6.27 1.75
C LEU A 361 5.81 5.47 3.06
N PHE A 362 5.77 4.14 3.03
CA PHE A 362 5.86 3.34 4.26
C PHE A 362 7.09 3.63 5.12
N PRO A 363 8.32 3.81 4.57
CA PRO A 363 9.46 4.23 5.38
C PRO A 363 9.26 5.60 6.04
N CYS A 364 8.60 6.53 5.34
CA CYS A 364 8.23 7.85 5.89
C CYS A 364 7.23 7.70 7.04
N TYR A 365 6.17 6.92 6.86
CA TYR A 365 5.16 6.68 7.89
C TYR A 365 5.77 6.09 9.17
N LEU A 366 6.63 5.08 9.03
CA LEU A 366 7.33 4.46 10.15
C LEU A 366 8.26 5.46 10.86
N GLY A 367 9.00 6.27 10.10
CA GLY A 367 9.87 7.29 10.66
C GLY A 367 9.11 8.36 11.43
N VAL A 368 7.95 8.81 10.92
CA VAL A 368 7.05 9.74 11.62
C VAL A 368 6.52 9.12 12.90
N GLN A 369 6.07 7.87 12.87
CA GLN A 369 5.60 7.16 14.06
C GLN A 369 6.69 7.01 15.12
N LEU A 370 7.93 6.71 14.72
CA LEU A 370 9.08 6.63 15.64
C LEU A 370 9.37 8.00 16.29
N ALA A 371 9.34 9.10 15.53
CA ALA A 371 9.57 10.44 16.05
C ALA A 371 8.48 10.85 17.06
N VAL A 372 7.20 10.61 16.70
CA VAL A 372 6.06 10.91 17.60
C VAL A 372 6.10 10.02 18.84
N ALA A 373 6.39 8.72 18.70
CA ALA A 373 6.52 7.80 19.82
C ALA A 373 7.63 8.23 20.80
N TYR A 374 8.78 8.66 20.27
CA TYR A 374 9.86 9.21 21.10
C TYR A 374 9.42 10.47 21.84
N LEU A 375 8.84 11.44 21.15
CA LEU A 375 8.32 12.68 21.75
C LEU A 375 7.34 12.39 22.90
N VAL A 376 6.29 11.63 22.61
CA VAL A 376 5.22 11.29 23.57
C VAL A 376 5.82 10.59 24.79
N SER A 377 6.67 9.58 24.57
CA SER A 377 7.28 8.81 25.65
C SER A 377 8.16 9.66 26.56
N GLN A 378 8.96 10.56 26.00
CA GLN A 378 9.82 11.47 26.76
C GLN A 378 9.02 12.48 27.58
N LYS A 379 7.94 12.99 27.02
CA LYS A 379 7.09 13.99 27.68
C LYS A 379 6.23 13.40 28.78
N ILE A 380 5.69 12.20 28.60
CA ILE A 380 4.92 11.47 29.62
C ILE A 380 5.79 11.07 30.82
N SER A 381 7.08 10.86 30.60
CA SER A 381 8.02 10.45 31.66
C SER A 381 8.49 11.59 32.55
N LYS A 382 8.26 12.85 32.21
CA LYS A 382 8.73 14.01 32.98
C LYS A 382 7.87 14.25 34.23
N PRO A 383 8.48 14.69 35.34
CA PRO A 383 7.80 14.77 36.66
C PRO A 383 6.82 15.96 36.81
N LYS A 384 6.77 16.90 35.86
CA LYS A 384 5.84 18.06 35.95
C LYS A 384 4.42 17.62 35.58
N LEU A 385 3.55 17.47 36.61
CA LEU A 385 2.21 16.89 36.50
C LEU A 385 1.35 17.52 35.41
N PHE A 386 1.31 18.84 35.30
CA PHE A 386 0.51 19.54 34.28
C PHE A 386 0.90 19.16 32.85
N TRP A 387 2.19 19.24 32.51
CA TRP A 387 2.68 18.89 31.18
C TRP A 387 2.55 17.40 30.89
N GLN A 388 2.73 16.56 31.90
CA GLN A 388 2.52 15.12 31.78
C GLN A 388 1.09 14.80 31.39
N THR A 389 0.09 15.44 32.03
CA THR A 389 -1.34 15.25 31.74
C THR A 389 -1.68 15.68 30.30
N ILE A 390 -1.15 16.81 29.85
CA ILE A 390 -1.37 17.26 28.46
C ILE A 390 -0.84 16.22 27.46
N TRP A 391 0.37 15.71 27.65
CA TRP A 391 0.94 14.72 26.73
C TRP A 391 0.27 13.35 26.82
N GLN A 392 -0.27 12.98 27.97
CA GLN A 392 -1.14 11.82 28.10
C GLN A 392 -2.44 12.02 27.31
N ALA A 393 -3.06 13.20 27.40
CA ALA A 393 -4.25 13.52 26.61
C ALA A 393 -3.95 13.50 25.11
N ILE A 394 -2.83 14.07 24.65
CA ILE A 394 -2.42 13.99 23.24
C ILE A 394 -2.25 12.54 22.78
N ALA A 395 -1.59 11.69 23.60
CA ALA A 395 -1.42 10.27 23.26
C ALA A 395 -2.77 9.54 23.15
N VAL A 396 -3.67 9.81 24.10
CA VAL A 396 -5.04 9.26 24.08
C VAL A 396 -5.80 9.74 22.84
N LEU A 397 -5.72 11.02 22.50
CA LEU A 397 -6.38 11.58 21.30
C LEU A 397 -5.86 10.96 20.01
N LEU A 398 -4.55 10.72 19.88
CA LEU A 398 -3.97 10.03 18.72
C LEU A 398 -4.49 8.59 18.61
N ILE A 399 -4.55 7.86 19.72
CA ILE A 399 -5.06 6.48 19.77
C ILE A 399 -6.56 6.45 19.45
N LEU A 400 -7.35 7.32 20.07
CA LEU A 400 -8.80 7.42 19.82
C LEU A 400 -9.10 7.84 18.38
N GLY A 401 -8.35 8.81 17.85
CA GLY A 401 -8.45 9.21 16.45
C GLY A 401 -8.22 8.05 15.49
N GLY A 402 -7.20 7.24 15.75
CA GLY A 402 -6.95 6.02 14.99
C GLY A 402 -8.06 4.98 15.15
N ILE A 403 -8.56 4.73 16.37
CA ILE A 403 -9.66 3.79 16.63
C ILE A 403 -10.93 4.22 15.90
N ILE A 404 -11.32 5.49 16.00
CA ILE A 404 -12.51 6.03 15.31
C ILE A 404 -12.36 5.87 13.80
N SER A 405 -11.19 6.24 13.26
CA SER A 405 -10.89 6.11 11.83
C SER A 405 -10.98 4.66 11.35
N CYS A 406 -10.37 3.72 12.08
CA CYS A 406 -10.44 2.30 11.75
C CYS A 406 -11.86 1.76 11.87
N THR A 407 -12.66 2.22 12.85
CA THR A 407 -14.06 1.83 13.01
C THR A 407 -14.87 2.26 11.79
N ILE A 408 -14.77 3.52 11.37
CA ILE A 408 -15.52 4.05 10.22
C ILE A 408 -15.07 3.33 8.94
N SER A 409 -13.77 3.24 8.70
CA SER A 409 -13.24 2.59 7.50
C SER A 409 -13.59 1.10 7.43
N SER A 410 -13.69 0.39 8.57
CA SER A 410 -14.05 -1.03 8.61
C SER A 410 -15.49 -1.29 8.12
N GLN A 411 -16.38 -0.31 8.23
CA GLN A 411 -17.77 -0.41 7.79
C GLN A 411 -17.99 -0.03 6.32
N ALA A 412 -16.99 0.56 5.66
CA ALA A 412 -17.10 1.03 4.28
C ALA A 412 -16.89 -0.10 3.26
N ASN A 413 -17.66 -0.04 2.15
CA ASN A 413 -17.51 -0.96 1.01
C ASN A 413 -16.34 -0.57 0.10
N THR A 414 -15.87 0.67 0.21
CA THR A 414 -14.72 1.21 -0.54
C THR A 414 -14.01 2.26 0.31
N TRP A 415 -12.78 2.62 -0.07
CA TRP A 415 -12.01 3.67 0.60
C TRP A 415 -11.08 4.34 -0.40
N TRP A 416 -10.53 5.51 -0.11
CA TRP A 416 -9.72 6.30 -1.04
C TRP A 416 -8.53 5.54 -1.64
N ILE A 417 -7.97 4.56 -0.93
CA ILE A 417 -6.87 3.71 -1.43
C ILE A 417 -7.26 2.80 -2.60
N LYS A 418 -8.56 2.66 -2.90
CA LYS A 418 -9.06 1.79 -3.98
C LYS A 418 -9.05 2.46 -5.35
N GLU A 419 -8.62 3.72 -5.44
CA GLU A 419 -8.35 4.47 -6.67
C GLU A 419 -9.45 4.29 -7.73
N ILE A 420 -9.10 3.77 -8.93
CA ILE A 420 -10.06 3.58 -10.04
C ILE A 420 -11.18 2.59 -9.73
N SER A 421 -10.99 1.69 -8.75
CA SER A 421 -12.03 0.76 -8.31
C SER A 421 -12.94 1.33 -7.23
N TYR A 422 -12.72 2.58 -6.81
CA TYR A 422 -13.48 3.23 -5.73
C TYR A 422 -14.99 3.22 -6.00
N SER A 423 -15.41 3.44 -7.23
CA SER A 423 -16.83 3.52 -7.64
C SER A 423 -17.44 2.15 -8.00
N ASN A 424 -16.67 1.06 -8.03
CA ASN A 424 -17.18 -0.25 -8.44
C ASN A 424 -18.39 -0.74 -7.62
N PRO A 425 -18.49 -0.53 -6.29
CA PRO A 425 -19.70 -0.90 -5.56
C PRO A 425 -20.97 -0.20 -6.04
N GLN A 426 -20.87 1.11 -6.37
CA GLN A 426 -21.99 1.87 -6.91
C GLN A 426 -22.33 1.43 -8.34
N VAL A 427 -21.32 1.19 -9.18
CA VAL A 427 -21.48 0.67 -10.54
C VAL A 427 -22.18 -0.69 -10.50
N ALA A 428 -21.73 -1.61 -9.65
CA ALA A 428 -22.36 -2.92 -9.51
C ALA A 428 -23.81 -2.82 -9.02
N ALA A 429 -24.12 -1.89 -8.11
CA ALA A 429 -25.50 -1.69 -7.65
C ALA A 429 -26.44 -1.24 -8.77
N VAL A 430 -25.98 -0.39 -9.71
CA VAL A 430 -26.77 0.01 -10.90
C VAL A 430 -26.97 -1.19 -11.81
N LEU A 431 -25.90 -1.91 -12.15
CA LEU A 431 -25.93 -3.03 -13.09
C LEU A 431 -26.78 -4.20 -12.57
N ASN A 432 -26.65 -4.53 -11.27
CA ASN A 432 -27.41 -5.62 -10.66
C ASN A 432 -28.90 -5.32 -10.52
N ARG A 433 -29.33 -4.03 -10.51
CA ARG A 433 -30.74 -3.64 -10.51
C ARG A 433 -31.39 -3.71 -11.88
N ALA A 434 -30.61 -3.63 -12.97
CA ALA A 434 -31.12 -3.69 -14.32
C ALA A 434 -31.67 -5.09 -14.65
N ASN A 435 -32.72 -5.18 -15.52
CA ASN A 435 -33.39 -6.45 -15.80
C ASN A 435 -32.53 -7.39 -16.66
N ARG A 436 -31.93 -6.88 -17.72
CA ARG A 436 -31.06 -7.64 -18.67
C ARG A 436 -29.81 -6.84 -18.99
N PRO A 437 -28.94 -6.57 -18.03
CA PRO A 437 -27.80 -5.70 -18.22
C PRO A 437 -26.77 -6.33 -19.14
N LEU A 438 -26.34 -5.55 -20.13
CA LEU A 438 -25.19 -5.85 -20.98
C LEU A 438 -24.12 -4.79 -20.75
N ILE A 439 -22.95 -5.20 -20.30
CA ILE A 439 -21.77 -4.35 -20.20
C ILE A 439 -20.94 -4.52 -21.45
N ILE A 440 -20.66 -3.42 -22.14
CA ILE A 440 -19.67 -3.38 -23.21
C ILE A 440 -18.39 -2.79 -22.62
N ALA A 441 -17.31 -3.53 -22.71
CA ALA A 441 -15.99 -3.10 -22.31
C ALA A 441 -15.04 -3.15 -23.52
N THR A 442 -14.37 -2.03 -23.77
CA THR A 442 -13.56 -1.86 -24.98
C THR A 442 -12.07 -1.84 -24.62
N ASN A 443 -11.28 -2.62 -25.35
CA ASN A 443 -9.82 -2.57 -25.23
C ASN A 443 -9.32 -1.13 -25.49
N GLY A 444 -8.45 -0.61 -24.63
CA GLY A 444 -7.99 0.78 -24.67
C GLY A 444 -8.87 1.80 -23.91
N CYS A 445 -10.11 1.46 -23.54
CA CYS A 445 -10.95 2.28 -22.64
C CYS A 445 -10.94 1.76 -21.21
N ILE A 446 -10.59 0.50 -21.00
CA ILE A 446 -10.71 -0.15 -19.70
C ILE A 446 -9.37 -0.56 -19.13
N ASN A 447 -9.22 -0.37 -17.83
CA ASN A 447 -8.22 -1.10 -17.08
C ASN A 447 -8.73 -2.51 -16.78
N ASN A 448 -8.09 -3.53 -17.35
CA ASN A 448 -8.51 -4.93 -17.22
C ASN A 448 -8.57 -5.42 -15.77
N GLY A 449 -7.67 -4.95 -14.89
CA GLY A 449 -7.75 -5.24 -13.47
C GLY A 449 -8.99 -4.62 -12.81
N ASN A 450 -9.45 -3.46 -13.29
CA ASN A 450 -10.68 -2.83 -12.80
C ASN A 450 -11.94 -3.58 -13.27
N LEU A 451 -11.91 -4.15 -14.47
CA LEU A 451 -12.98 -5.05 -14.95
C LEU A 451 -13.03 -6.32 -14.10
N LEU A 452 -11.88 -6.94 -13.86
CA LEU A 452 -11.77 -8.09 -12.97
C LEU A 452 -12.26 -7.76 -11.55
N SER A 453 -11.89 -6.59 -11.03
CA SER A 453 -12.39 -6.08 -9.74
C SER A 453 -13.92 -5.97 -9.72
N LEU A 454 -14.51 -5.37 -10.76
CA LEU A 454 -15.95 -5.23 -10.86
C LEU A 454 -16.66 -6.59 -10.92
N SER A 455 -16.05 -7.60 -11.58
CA SER A 455 -16.64 -8.94 -11.74
C SER A 455 -16.96 -9.64 -10.41
N TYR A 456 -16.25 -9.31 -9.32
CA TYR A 456 -16.52 -9.86 -7.98
C TYR A 456 -17.82 -9.35 -7.36
N LEU A 457 -18.38 -8.25 -7.88
CA LEU A 457 -19.56 -7.58 -7.35
C LEU A 457 -20.80 -7.79 -8.22
N LEU A 458 -20.64 -8.36 -9.43
CA LEU A 458 -21.71 -8.52 -10.41
C LEU A 458 -22.47 -9.84 -10.21
N GLU A 459 -23.79 -9.77 -10.37
CA GLU A 459 -24.66 -10.95 -10.38
C GLU A 459 -24.52 -11.75 -11.69
N PRO A 460 -24.77 -13.09 -11.66
CA PRO A 460 -24.63 -13.93 -12.86
C PRO A 460 -25.49 -13.54 -14.07
N LYS A 461 -26.59 -12.77 -13.86
CA LYS A 461 -27.47 -12.27 -14.94
C LYS A 461 -26.81 -11.18 -15.80
N VAL A 462 -25.74 -10.54 -15.29
CA VAL A 462 -25.03 -9.49 -16.02
C VAL A 462 -24.22 -10.14 -17.16
N ARG A 463 -24.50 -9.72 -18.38
CA ARG A 463 -23.75 -10.17 -19.56
C ARG A 463 -22.62 -9.19 -19.85
N LEU A 464 -21.52 -9.73 -20.32
CA LEU A 464 -20.34 -8.94 -20.66
C LEU A 464 -19.99 -9.14 -22.13
N ARG A 465 -19.72 -8.05 -22.83
CA ARG A 465 -19.19 -8.07 -24.19
C ARG A 465 -17.88 -7.31 -24.23
N LEU A 466 -16.81 -8.04 -24.51
CA LEU A 466 -15.46 -7.50 -24.67
C LEU A 466 -15.20 -7.29 -26.15
N VAL A 467 -14.87 -6.07 -26.56
CA VAL A 467 -14.63 -5.73 -27.96
C VAL A 467 -13.34 -4.93 -28.12
N ASP A 468 -12.63 -5.18 -29.22
CA ASP A 468 -11.59 -4.27 -29.67
C ASP A 468 -12.18 -2.99 -30.24
N ILE A 469 -11.43 -1.88 -30.23
CA ILE A 469 -11.90 -0.53 -30.61
C ILE A 469 -12.52 -0.51 -32.05
N ALA A 470 -12.09 -1.40 -32.92
CA ALA A 470 -12.47 -1.37 -34.33
C ALA A 470 -13.91 -1.87 -34.69
N PRO A 471 -14.51 -2.90 -34.07
CA PRO A 471 -15.81 -3.38 -34.45
C PRO A 471 -16.97 -3.05 -33.49
N LEU A 472 -17.07 -1.81 -32.97
CA LEU A 472 -18.29 -1.34 -32.28
C LEU A 472 -19.56 -1.41 -33.16
N ALA A 473 -19.42 -1.91 -34.38
CA ALA A 473 -20.51 -2.15 -35.36
C ALA A 473 -21.56 -3.16 -34.91
N GLN A 474 -21.35 -3.91 -33.82
CA GLN A 474 -22.21 -5.03 -33.39
C GLN A 474 -22.88 -4.82 -32.04
N VAL A 475 -23.28 -3.61 -31.67
CA VAL A 475 -24.21 -3.43 -30.54
C VAL A 475 -25.55 -4.08 -30.91
N PRO A 476 -26.07 -5.06 -30.16
CA PRO A 476 -27.34 -5.70 -30.46
C PRO A 476 -28.49 -4.67 -30.42
N GLN A 477 -29.30 -4.61 -31.46
CA GLN A 477 -30.40 -3.65 -31.58
C GLN A 477 -31.54 -3.86 -30.55
N ASN A 478 -31.62 -5.02 -29.90
CA ASN A 478 -32.69 -5.40 -28.98
C ASN A 478 -32.17 -5.84 -27.59
N SER A 479 -31.03 -5.37 -27.17
CA SER A 479 -30.58 -5.64 -25.81
C SER A 479 -31.14 -4.58 -24.87
N GLY A 480 -31.82 -5.01 -23.81
CA GLY A 480 -32.34 -4.16 -22.75
C GLY A 480 -31.35 -3.09 -22.23
N ASP A 481 -31.13 -2.95 -20.97
CA ASP A 481 -30.20 -1.96 -20.43
C ASP A 481 -28.75 -2.22 -20.87
N THR A 482 -28.23 -1.43 -21.82
CA THR A 482 -26.85 -1.53 -22.31
C THR A 482 -26.00 -0.43 -21.71
N PHE A 483 -24.85 -0.83 -21.17
CA PHE A 483 -23.90 0.04 -20.51
C PHE A 483 -22.51 -0.08 -21.14
N ILE A 484 -21.77 1.03 -21.19
CA ILE A 484 -20.35 1.05 -21.50
C ILE A 484 -19.61 1.28 -20.20
N TYR A 485 -18.62 0.42 -19.92
CA TYR A 485 -17.77 0.53 -18.75
C TYR A 485 -16.32 0.78 -19.18
N GLY A 486 -15.76 1.89 -18.72
CA GLY A 486 -14.39 2.33 -18.96
C GLY A 486 -14.26 3.85 -19.08
N ASP A 487 -13.02 4.30 -19.17
CA ASP A 487 -12.65 5.72 -19.36
C ASP A 487 -12.34 5.96 -20.84
N CYS A 488 -13.38 5.90 -21.69
CA CYS A 488 -13.22 6.12 -23.11
C CYS A 488 -12.95 7.59 -23.44
N THR A 489 -11.97 7.84 -24.30
CA THR A 489 -11.71 9.18 -24.83
C THR A 489 -12.87 9.68 -25.69
N GLU A 490 -13.00 11.02 -25.85
CA GLU A 490 -14.05 11.60 -26.69
C GLU A 490 -14.14 11.00 -28.10
N PRO A 491 -13.03 10.80 -28.85
CA PRO A 491 -13.11 10.20 -30.17
C PRO A 491 -13.74 8.81 -30.18
N VAL A 492 -13.49 8.01 -29.14
CA VAL A 492 -14.10 6.67 -29.01
C VAL A 492 -15.59 6.79 -28.70
N ARG A 493 -15.98 7.67 -27.76
CA ARG A 493 -17.39 7.97 -27.45
C ARG A 493 -18.15 8.46 -28.69
N ASP A 494 -17.55 9.37 -29.45
CA ASP A 494 -18.10 9.88 -30.69
C ASP A 494 -18.28 8.80 -31.76
N SER A 495 -17.33 7.87 -31.88
CA SER A 495 -17.45 6.75 -32.84
C SER A 495 -18.63 5.83 -32.51
N ILE A 496 -18.96 5.69 -31.21
CA ILE A 496 -20.11 4.91 -30.75
C ILE A 496 -21.42 5.63 -31.08
N THR A 497 -21.46 6.96 -30.91
CA THR A 497 -22.69 7.76 -31.05
C THR A 497 -22.99 8.17 -32.48
N LYS A 498 -21.97 8.46 -33.31
CA LYS A 498 -22.17 8.97 -34.70
C LYS A 498 -22.63 7.90 -35.68
N LYS A 499 -22.29 6.63 -35.48
CA LYS A 499 -22.61 5.56 -36.46
C LYS A 499 -24.00 4.94 -36.33
N LYS A 500 -24.76 5.12 -35.24
CA LYS A 500 -25.99 4.34 -34.98
C LYS A 500 -27.18 5.08 -34.33
N GLY A 501 -27.19 6.41 -34.23
CA GLY A 501 -28.34 7.10 -33.62
C GLY A 501 -28.49 6.84 -32.10
N TYR A 502 -27.43 6.51 -31.42
CA TYR A 502 -27.41 6.34 -29.96
C TYR A 502 -26.87 7.57 -29.25
N LYS A 503 -27.29 7.76 -28.00
CA LYS A 503 -26.77 8.76 -27.05
C LYS A 503 -26.12 8.06 -25.88
N LEU A 504 -24.94 8.53 -25.47
CA LEU A 504 -24.28 8.09 -24.25
C LEU A 504 -24.58 9.04 -23.11
N GLU A 505 -25.19 8.55 -22.05
CA GLU A 505 -25.46 9.30 -20.83
C GLU A 505 -24.54 8.83 -19.70
N PRO A 506 -23.75 9.74 -19.07
CA PRO A 506 -22.93 9.37 -17.92
C PRO A 506 -23.83 9.08 -16.72
N ILE A 507 -23.67 7.92 -16.10
CA ILE A 507 -24.40 7.50 -14.90
C ILE A 507 -23.53 7.67 -13.65
N LEU A 508 -22.31 7.13 -13.73
CA LEU A 508 -21.30 7.12 -12.65
C LEU A 508 -19.89 7.25 -13.26
N PRO A 509 -18.85 7.52 -12.48
CA PRO A 509 -17.48 7.38 -12.96
C PRO A 509 -17.28 6.01 -13.61
N TYR A 510 -16.72 6.01 -14.83
CA TYR A 510 -16.49 4.81 -15.67
C TYR A 510 -17.75 4.10 -16.17
N LEU A 511 -18.99 4.56 -15.90
CA LEU A 511 -20.23 3.92 -16.35
C LEU A 511 -21.09 4.88 -17.16
N TRP A 512 -21.41 4.48 -18.40
CA TRP A 512 -22.24 5.20 -19.35
C TRP A 512 -23.41 4.31 -19.77
N GLN A 513 -24.61 4.86 -19.85
CA GLN A 513 -25.76 4.15 -20.43
C GLN A 513 -25.91 4.52 -21.91
N LEU A 514 -26.15 3.50 -22.74
CA LEU A 514 -26.43 3.66 -24.16
C LEU A 514 -27.96 3.72 -24.34
N LYS A 515 -28.46 4.87 -24.82
CA LYS A 515 -29.89 5.07 -25.11
C LYS A 515 -30.08 5.30 -26.62
N SER A 516 -31.19 4.81 -27.18
CA SER A 516 -31.61 5.19 -28.52
C SER A 516 -31.85 6.69 -28.60
N ARG A 517 -31.50 7.32 -29.71
CA ARG A 517 -32.07 8.63 -30.08
C ARG A 517 -33.43 8.35 -30.70
N ASP A 518 -34.48 8.64 -29.95
CA ASP A 518 -35.84 8.68 -30.49
C ASP A 518 -35.96 9.74 -31.57
#